data_7790ae54fb4e871c6e827b4021ec6861
#
_entry.id   7790ae54fb4e871c6e827b4021ec6861
#
_cell.length_a   1.000
_cell.length_b   1.000
_cell.length_c   1.000
_cell.angle_alpha   90.00
_cell.angle_beta   90.00
_cell.angle_gamma   90.00
#
_symmetry.space_group_name_H-M   'P 1'
#
loop_
_entity.id
_entity.type
_entity.pdbx_description
1 polymer ?
#
loop_
_entity_poly.entity_id
_entity_poly.type
_entity_poly.pdbx_seq_one_letter_code
_entity_poly.pdbx_strand_id
1 'polypeptide(L)'
;TACGGSSLQDVTTGSNNTAFGRACLESVTTGNDNTAIGEDCGDALTTGSNNTLLGHDAGRAASPSGALVGDSNVVVLGNNSVTSLYCKISTIQTSDIRDKADVTDFEHGLSWINKLRPVTYRWDMRSNYENGVPDGSKKEEKLNLGFIAQEEIEVEKEHGFANDKNDML
;
A
#
# COMPACT_ATOMS: atom_id res chain seq x y z
N THR A 1 13.26 -12.14 19.58
CA THR A 1 13.82 -13.29 18.83
C THR A 1 14.63 -12.77 17.67
N ALA A 2 15.89 -13.18 17.53
CA ALA A 2 16.78 -12.80 16.46
C ALA A 2 17.34 -14.01 15.72
N CYS A 3 17.38 -13.97 14.40
CA CYS A 3 18.00 -14.97 13.55
C CYS A 3 18.63 -14.31 12.32
N GLY A 4 19.94 -14.28 12.27
CA GLY A 4 20.73 -13.65 11.20
C GLY A 4 21.91 -12.85 11.76
N GLY A 5 22.95 -12.63 10.96
CA GLY A 5 24.09 -11.81 11.37
C GLY A 5 23.67 -10.37 11.63
N SER A 6 24.10 -9.78 12.74
CA SER A 6 23.75 -8.43 13.21
C SER A 6 22.24 -8.17 13.42
N SER A 7 21.42 -9.21 13.51
CA SER A 7 19.99 -9.08 13.77
C SER A 7 19.77 -8.65 15.25
N LEU A 8 19.03 -7.54 15.48
CA LEU A 8 18.77 -6.94 16.79
C LEU A 8 20.07 -6.64 17.58
N GLN A 9 21.13 -6.18 16.89
CA GLN A 9 22.45 -6.05 17.47
C GLN A 9 22.50 -4.99 18.59
N ASP A 10 21.86 -3.85 18.42
CA ASP A 10 21.99 -2.68 19.28
C ASP A 10 20.89 -2.58 20.36
N VAL A 11 20.10 -3.64 20.55
CA VAL A 11 19.00 -3.61 21.54
C VAL A 11 19.53 -3.41 22.96
N THR A 12 18.99 -2.40 23.63
CA THR A 12 19.34 -2.07 25.03
C THR A 12 18.18 -2.43 25.98
N THR A 13 17.01 -1.82 25.81
CA THR A 13 15.85 -2.04 26.68
C THR A 13 14.61 -2.48 25.87
N GLY A 14 14.70 -2.48 24.54
CA GLY A 14 13.61 -2.92 23.67
C GLY A 14 13.20 -4.37 23.94
N SER A 15 11.91 -4.64 23.91
CA SER A 15 11.34 -5.96 24.20
C SER A 15 10.40 -6.43 23.10
N ASN A 16 10.13 -7.75 23.06
CA ASN A 16 9.20 -8.39 22.15
C ASN A 16 9.51 -8.22 20.65
N ASN A 17 10.74 -7.83 20.30
CA ASN A 17 11.11 -7.69 18.89
C ASN A 17 11.41 -9.05 18.26
N THR A 18 10.98 -9.24 17.03
CA THR A 18 11.26 -10.41 16.21
C THR A 18 11.95 -9.99 14.94
N ALA A 19 13.15 -10.48 14.70
CA ALA A 19 13.96 -10.17 13.52
C ALA A 19 14.52 -11.44 12.88
N PHE A 20 14.26 -11.61 11.60
CA PHE A 20 14.73 -12.75 10.83
C PHE A 20 15.37 -12.29 9.52
N GLY A 21 16.69 -12.32 9.45
CA GLY A 21 17.49 -11.84 8.31
C GLY A 21 18.77 -11.15 8.76
N ARG A 22 19.74 -10.97 7.84
CA ARG A 22 20.97 -10.22 8.12
C ARG A 22 20.63 -8.75 8.38
N ALA A 23 21.24 -8.13 9.39
CA ALA A 23 21.06 -6.74 9.80
C ALA A 23 19.58 -6.32 9.99
N CYS A 24 18.71 -7.30 10.26
CA CYS A 24 17.29 -7.07 10.46
C CYS A 24 17.07 -6.41 11.83
N LEU A 25 16.44 -5.21 11.86
CA LEU A 25 16.27 -4.38 13.07
C LEU A 25 17.62 -4.12 13.81
N GLU A 26 18.71 -3.97 13.07
CA GLU A 26 20.06 -3.87 13.65
C GLU A 26 20.17 -2.74 14.67
N SER A 27 19.66 -1.54 14.34
CA SER A 27 19.81 -0.32 15.13
C SER A 27 18.74 -0.13 16.21
N VAL A 28 17.82 -1.07 16.38
CA VAL A 28 16.77 -0.94 17.42
C VAL A 28 17.42 -0.91 18.79
N THR A 29 17.11 0.13 19.58
CA THR A 29 17.62 0.32 20.94
C THR A 29 16.54 0.10 22.00
N THR A 30 15.47 0.89 21.95
CA THR A 30 14.40 0.89 22.96
C THR A 30 13.02 0.54 22.36
N GLY A 31 12.92 0.40 21.04
CA GLY A 31 11.68 0.02 20.36
C GLY A 31 11.16 -1.36 20.80
N ASN A 32 9.84 -1.48 20.86
CA ASN A 32 9.16 -2.69 21.32
C ASN A 32 8.21 -3.24 20.26
N ASP A 33 7.87 -4.52 20.36
CA ASP A 33 6.80 -5.16 19.60
C ASP A 33 6.98 -5.05 18.07
N ASN A 34 8.22 -4.95 17.57
CA ASN A 34 8.50 -4.89 16.15
C ASN A 34 8.70 -6.30 15.58
N THR A 35 8.12 -6.54 14.41
CA THR A 35 8.34 -7.77 13.64
C THR A 35 8.95 -7.41 12.30
N ALA A 36 10.14 -7.93 12.01
CA ALA A 36 10.81 -7.72 10.74
C ALA A 36 11.39 -9.02 10.19
N ILE A 37 11.16 -9.24 8.89
CA ILE A 37 11.62 -10.42 8.17
C ILE A 37 12.19 -10.00 6.82
N GLY A 38 13.48 -10.20 6.63
CA GLY A 38 14.19 -9.85 5.40
C GLY A 38 15.59 -9.32 5.70
N GLU A 39 16.47 -9.36 4.71
CA GLU A 39 17.79 -8.76 4.79
C GLU A 39 17.66 -7.24 4.87
N ASP A 40 18.38 -6.60 5.78
CA ASP A 40 18.41 -5.16 6.03
C ASP A 40 17.02 -4.54 6.33
N CYS A 41 16.08 -5.39 6.76
CA CYS A 41 14.70 -4.99 7.04
C CYS A 41 14.65 -4.16 8.33
N GLY A 42 14.25 -2.89 8.25
CA GLY A 42 14.14 -1.98 9.38
C GLY A 42 15.48 -1.67 10.06
N ASP A 43 16.60 -1.76 9.35
CA ASP A 43 17.95 -1.57 9.93
C ASP A 43 18.17 -0.20 10.58
N ALA A 44 17.49 0.85 10.07
CA ALA A 44 17.56 2.22 10.59
C ALA A 44 16.60 2.50 11.77
N LEU A 45 15.68 1.59 12.06
CA LEU A 45 14.70 1.77 13.15
C LEU A 45 15.41 1.75 14.50
N THR A 46 15.18 2.77 15.33
CA THR A 46 15.87 2.91 16.64
C THR A 46 14.93 2.79 17.84
N THR A 47 13.90 3.62 17.90
CA THR A 47 12.98 3.74 19.05
C THR A 47 11.53 3.42 18.73
N GLY A 48 11.20 3.28 17.44
CA GLY A 48 9.85 2.98 16.98
C GLY A 48 9.33 1.64 17.48
N SER A 49 8.02 1.53 17.67
CA SER A 49 7.35 0.36 18.24
C SER A 49 6.15 -0.06 17.42
N ASN A 50 5.76 -1.35 17.57
CA ASN A 50 4.59 -1.93 16.90
C ASN A 50 4.63 -1.82 15.37
N ASN A 51 5.80 -2.07 14.77
CA ASN A 51 5.96 -2.08 13.33
C ASN A 51 6.00 -3.52 12.78
N THR A 52 5.48 -3.71 11.58
CA THR A 52 5.59 -4.96 10.84
C THR A 52 6.25 -4.69 9.50
N LEU A 53 7.45 -5.22 9.31
CA LEU A 53 8.28 -4.97 8.14
C LEU A 53 8.60 -6.32 7.47
N LEU A 54 8.23 -6.48 6.21
CA LEU A 54 8.41 -7.75 5.49
C LEU A 54 9.08 -7.51 4.13
N GLY A 55 10.20 -8.18 3.91
CA GLY A 55 10.94 -8.14 2.66
C GLY A 55 12.27 -7.42 2.77
N HIS A 56 13.14 -7.65 1.78
CA HIS A 56 14.44 -7.00 1.66
C HIS A 56 14.29 -5.47 1.64
N ASP A 57 15.07 -4.76 2.45
CA ASP A 57 15.08 -3.30 2.59
C ASP A 57 13.73 -2.67 3.03
N ALA A 58 12.77 -3.45 3.52
CA ALA A 58 11.50 -2.87 4.00
C ALA A 58 11.76 -1.92 5.19
N GLY A 59 11.25 -0.69 5.11
CA GLY A 59 11.50 0.35 6.12
C GLY A 59 12.84 1.07 6.00
N ARG A 60 13.61 0.86 4.91
CA ARG A 60 14.82 1.64 4.58
C ARG A 60 14.49 2.80 3.63
N ALA A 61 15.50 3.64 3.36
CA ALA A 61 15.37 4.77 2.41
C ALA A 61 14.91 4.34 1.00
N ALA A 62 15.18 3.10 0.61
CA ALA A 62 14.77 2.49 -0.66
C ALA A 62 13.40 1.78 -0.57
N SER A 63 12.60 2.03 0.46
CA SER A 63 11.23 1.49 0.57
C SER A 63 10.19 2.59 0.36
N PRO A 64 8.92 2.23 0.09
CA PRO A 64 7.84 3.20 -0.07
C PRO A 64 7.62 4.09 1.15
N SER A 65 7.94 3.61 2.35
CA SER A 65 7.87 4.38 3.59
C SER A 65 9.02 5.37 3.79
N GLY A 66 10.10 5.29 2.98
CA GLY A 66 11.38 5.87 3.35
C GLY A 66 12.03 5.15 4.53
N ALA A 67 13.11 5.72 5.10
CA ALA A 67 13.76 5.17 6.27
C ALA A 67 12.92 5.41 7.53
N LEU A 68 12.50 4.33 8.17
CA LEU A 68 11.86 4.39 9.48
C LEU A 68 12.94 4.50 10.55
N VAL A 69 12.89 5.55 11.36
CA VAL A 69 13.87 5.77 12.44
C VAL A 69 13.21 5.68 13.82
N GLY A 70 12.19 6.47 14.06
CA GLY A 70 11.40 6.48 15.30
C GLY A 70 9.92 6.20 15.10
N ASP A 71 9.55 5.81 13.89
CA ASP A 71 8.15 5.61 13.48
C ASP A 71 7.54 4.39 14.17
N SER A 72 6.26 4.48 14.49
CA SER A 72 5.51 3.42 15.18
C SER A 72 4.17 3.15 14.49
N ASN A 73 3.65 1.92 14.68
CA ASN A 73 2.37 1.47 14.12
C ASN A 73 2.36 1.42 12.58
N VAL A 74 3.47 1.05 11.97
CA VAL A 74 3.64 1.02 10.51
C VAL A 74 3.71 -0.41 10.00
N VAL A 75 3.10 -0.67 8.86
CA VAL A 75 3.29 -1.91 8.09
C VAL A 75 3.97 -1.56 6.77
N VAL A 76 5.11 -2.19 6.48
CA VAL A 76 5.84 -2.03 5.21
C VAL A 76 6.03 -3.39 4.56
N LEU A 77 5.67 -3.49 3.29
CA LEU A 77 5.82 -4.69 2.48
C LEU A 77 6.79 -4.43 1.33
N GLY A 78 8.03 -4.87 1.50
CA GLY A 78 9.09 -4.77 0.50
C GLY A 78 9.70 -3.38 0.34
N ASN A 79 10.43 -3.22 -0.74
CA ASN A 79 11.11 -1.98 -1.15
C ASN A 79 10.51 -1.41 -2.44
N ASN A 80 11.10 -0.33 -2.99
CA ASN A 80 10.63 0.34 -4.21
C ASN A 80 10.70 -0.51 -5.50
N SER A 81 11.26 -1.72 -5.43
CA SER A 81 11.25 -2.68 -6.55
C SER A 81 9.98 -3.55 -6.59
N VAL A 82 9.16 -3.49 -5.54
CA VAL A 82 7.86 -4.19 -5.53
C VAL A 82 6.89 -3.44 -6.43
N THR A 83 6.45 -4.09 -7.49
CA THR A 83 5.55 -3.48 -8.50
C THR A 83 4.10 -3.96 -8.39
N SER A 84 3.86 -5.02 -7.63
CA SER A 84 2.51 -5.60 -7.51
C SER A 84 2.31 -6.27 -6.16
N LEU A 85 1.16 -6.04 -5.55
CA LEU A 85 0.68 -6.75 -4.37
C LEU A 85 -0.55 -7.58 -4.75
N TYR A 86 -0.44 -8.90 -4.65
CA TYR A 86 -1.57 -9.80 -4.88
C TYR A 86 -2.20 -10.17 -3.55
N CYS A 87 -3.39 -9.68 -3.31
CA CYS A 87 -4.23 -10.08 -2.18
C CYS A 87 -5.65 -10.34 -2.67
N LYS A 88 -6.31 -11.33 -2.06
CA LYS A 88 -7.69 -11.69 -2.44
C LYS A 88 -8.71 -10.65 -1.95
N ILE A 89 -8.36 -9.87 -0.95
CA ILE A 89 -9.25 -8.90 -0.31
C ILE A 89 -8.84 -7.51 -0.80
N SER A 90 -9.77 -6.78 -1.42
CA SER A 90 -9.61 -5.36 -1.67
C SER A 90 -9.66 -4.60 -0.35
N THR A 91 -8.71 -3.72 -0.15
CA THR A 91 -8.69 -2.82 1.02
C THR A 91 -9.91 -1.91 0.94
N ILE A 92 -10.78 -1.97 1.95
CA ILE A 92 -11.88 -1.02 2.08
C ILE A 92 -11.33 0.16 2.88
N GLN A 93 -11.18 1.30 2.23
CA GLN A 93 -10.98 2.55 2.96
C GLN A 93 -12.32 2.98 3.55
N THR A 94 -12.33 3.31 4.82
CA THR A 94 -13.50 3.88 5.48
C THR A 94 -13.76 5.28 4.95
N SER A 95 -15.00 5.58 4.55
CA SER A 95 -15.42 6.92 4.10
C SER A 95 -16.19 7.63 5.22
N ASP A 96 -15.67 7.58 6.44
CA ASP A 96 -16.27 8.27 7.59
C ASP A 96 -15.98 9.77 7.50
N ILE A 97 -16.99 10.59 7.79
CA ILE A 97 -16.84 12.06 7.78
C ILE A 97 -15.84 12.57 8.82
N ARG A 98 -15.63 11.81 9.90
CA ARG A 98 -14.68 12.16 10.97
C ARG A 98 -13.22 12.06 10.51
N ASP A 99 -12.97 11.30 9.43
CA ASP A 99 -11.65 11.12 8.83
C ASP A 99 -11.40 12.07 7.65
N LYS A 100 -12.31 13.04 7.43
CA LYS A 100 -12.25 14.00 6.33
C LYS A 100 -12.11 15.41 6.85
N ALA A 101 -11.21 16.18 6.26
CA ALA A 101 -11.07 17.62 6.47
C ALA A 101 -11.61 18.39 5.26
N ASP A 102 -11.90 19.67 5.47
CA ASP A 102 -12.26 20.63 4.41
C ASP A 102 -13.42 20.16 3.52
N VAL A 103 -14.39 19.46 4.10
CA VAL A 103 -15.58 18.99 3.38
C VAL A 103 -16.42 20.18 2.95
N THR A 104 -16.50 20.40 1.64
CA THR A 104 -17.32 21.45 1.02
C THR A 104 -18.31 20.85 0.03
N ASP A 105 -19.37 21.58 -0.25
CA ASP A 105 -20.34 21.16 -1.26
C ASP A 105 -19.71 21.15 -2.65
N PHE A 106 -20.01 20.12 -3.42
CA PHE A 106 -19.52 19.98 -4.79
C PHE A 106 -20.41 20.78 -5.74
N GLU A 107 -19.88 21.88 -6.28
CA GLU A 107 -20.67 22.87 -7.05
C GLU A 107 -21.09 22.41 -8.45
N HIS A 108 -20.45 21.36 -9.01
CA HIS A 108 -20.74 20.93 -10.39
C HIS A 108 -22.03 20.08 -10.52
N GLY A 109 -22.56 19.55 -9.43
CA GLY A 109 -23.88 18.93 -9.32
C GLY A 109 -24.18 17.89 -10.43
N LEU A 110 -25.39 17.98 -10.98
CA LEU A 110 -25.87 17.04 -11.99
C LEU A 110 -25.10 17.11 -13.32
N SER A 111 -24.48 18.23 -13.65
CA SER A 111 -23.71 18.36 -14.89
C SER A 111 -22.49 17.44 -14.91
N TRP A 112 -21.87 17.22 -13.76
CA TRP A 112 -20.78 16.29 -13.59
C TRP A 112 -21.26 14.83 -13.57
N ILE A 113 -22.29 14.54 -12.77
CA ILE A 113 -22.85 13.20 -12.64
C ILE A 113 -23.38 12.67 -13.98
N ASN A 114 -24.01 13.52 -14.80
CA ASN A 114 -24.52 13.12 -16.11
C ASN A 114 -23.42 12.76 -17.12
N LYS A 115 -22.18 13.12 -16.88
CA LYS A 115 -21.01 12.71 -17.69
C LYS A 115 -20.47 11.34 -17.29
N LEU A 116 -20.72 10.88 -16.06
CA LEU A 116 -20.34 9.57 -15.62
C LEU A 116 -21.18 8.51 -16.32
N ARG A 117 -20.53 7.51 -16.88
CA ARG A 117 -21.18 6.41 -17.57
C ARG A 117 -21.15 5.13 -16.74
N PRO A 118 -22.21 4.79 -16.00
CA PRO A 118 -22.27 3.51 -15.32
C PRO A 118 -22.30 2.36 -16.34
N VAL A 119 -21.49 1.34 -16.07
CA VAL A 119 -21.38 0.17 -16.94
C VAL A 119 -21.57 -1.11 -16.15
N THR A 120 -22.04 -2.14 -16.81
CA THR A 120 -21.97 -3.51 -16.29
C THR A 120 -20.80 -4.23 -16.95
N TYR A 121 -20.05 -4.98 -16.18
CA TYR A 121 -18.88 -5.70 -16.68
C TYR A 121 -18.69 -7.03 -15.96
N ARG A 122 -17.86 -7.89 -16.55
CA ARG A 122 -17.32 -9.07 -15.92
C ARG A 122 -15.81 -8.98 -15.89
N TRP A 123 -15.20 -9.38 -14.79
CA TRP A 123 -13.76 -9.42 -14.70
C TRP A 123 -13.19 -10.43 -15.68
N ASP A 124 -12.23 -9.99 -16.45
CA ASP A 124 -11.38 -10.78 -17.33
C ASP A 124 -9.95 -10.27 -17.15
N MET A 125 -9.33 -10.74 -16.08
CA MET A 125 -8.07 -10.18 -15.56
C MET A 125 -6.90 -10.51 -16.47
N ARG A 126 -6.16 -9.50 -16.91
CA ARG A 126 -4.93 -9.65 -17.72
C ARG A 126 -3.93 -10.60 -17.09
N SER A 127 -3.83 -10.62 -15.76
CA SER A 127 -2.94 -11.51 -15.00
C SER A 127 -3.27 -13.00 -15.15
N ASN A 128 -4.46 -13.34 -15.64
CA ASN A 128 -4.86 -14.72 -15.87
C ASN A 128 -4.33 -15.29 -17.21
N TYR A 129 -3.70 -14.47 -18.05
CA TYR A 129 -3.23 -14.84 -19.39
C TYR A 129 -1.72 -14.67 -19.49
N GLU A 130 -1.03 -15.66 -20.05
CA GLU A 130 0.43 -15.65 -20.18
C GLU A 130 0.96 -14.46 -21.01
N ASN A 131 0.20 -14.06 -22.04
CA ASN A 131 0.52 -12.92 -22.88
C ASN A 131 -0.02 -11.58 -22.36
N GLY A 132 -0.70 -11.58 -21.20
CA GLY A 132 -1.34 -10.40 -20.61
C GLY A 132 -2.53 -9.84 -21.41
N VAL A 133 -3.05 -10.58 -22.40
CA VAL A 133 -4.16 -10.15 -23.26
C VAL A 133 -5.39 -11.01 -23.01
N PRO A 134 -6.47 -10.45 -22.43
CA PRO A 134 -7.73 -11.16 -22.24
C PRO A 134 -8.37 -11.58 -23.58
N ASP A 135 -8.79 -12.83 -23.67
CA ASP A 135 -9.52 -13.39 -24.83
C ASP A 135 -10.93 -13.87 -24.48
N GLY A 136 -11.36 -13.63 -23.24
CA GLY A 136 -12.68 -14.01 -22.74
C GLY A 136 -12.77 -15.44 -22.19
N SER A 137 -11.75 -16.27 -22.38
CA SER A 137 -11.79 -17.68 -21.93
C SER A 137 -11.73 -17.85 -20.41
N LYS A 138 -11.21 -16.84 -19.70
CA LYS A 138 -11.10 -16.82 -18.22
C LYS A 138 -11.99 -15.73 -17.57
N LYS A 139 -12.94 -15.22 -18.32
CA LYS A 139 -13.90 -14.21 -17.85
C LYS A 139 -14.80 -14.81 -16.77
N GLU A 140 -14.99 -14.04 -15.68
CA GLU A 140 -15.90 -14.43 -14.61
C GLU A 140 -17.37 -14.43 -15.07
N GLU A 141 -18.19 -15.31 -14.49
CA GLU A 141 -19.62 -15.31 -14.77
C GLU A 141 -20.37 -14.17 -14.06
N LYS A 142 -19.84 -13.71 -12.94
CA LYS A 142 -20.45 -12.66 -12.12
C LYS A 142 -20.50 -11.33 -12.87
N LEU A 143 -21.71 -10.76 -12.98
CA LEU A 143 -21.90 -9.40 -13.48
C LEU A 143 -21.68 -8.39 -12.34
N ASN A 144 -20.88 -7.39 -12.61
CA ASN A 144 -20.60 -6.28 -11.70
C ASN A 144 -21.17 -4.99 -12.29
N LEU A 145 -21.47 -4.01 -11.44
CA LEU A 145 -21.83 -2.65 -11.79
C LEU A 145 -20.72 -1.72 -11.30
N GLY A 146 -20.33 -0.74 -12.10
CA GLY A 146 -19.34 0.24 -11.74
C GLY A 146 -19.09 1.25 -12.85
N PHE A 147 -17.98 1.95 -12.74
CA PHE A 147 -17.53 2.92 -13.72
C PHE A 147 -16.18 2.49 -14.30
N ILE A 148 -15.79 3.10 -15.40
CA ILE A 148 -14.47 2.93 -16.01
C ILE A 148 -13.57 4.07 -15.54
N ALA A 149 -12.55 3.76 -14.74
CA ALA A 149 -11.69 4.75 -14.12
C ALA A 149 -11.08 5.75 -15.12
N GLN A 150 -10.73 5.31 -16.32
CA GLN A 150 -10.20 6.20 -17.36
C GLN A 150 -11.21 7.25 -17.83
N GLU A 151 -12.50 6.90 -17.86
CA GLU A 151 -13.58 7.82 -18.24
C GLU A 151 -13.87 8.81 -17.10
N GLU A 152 -13.81 8.37 -15.84
CA GLU A 152 -13.93 9.22 -14.66
C GLU A 152 -12.82 10.28 -14.61
N ILE A 153 -11.56 9.87 -14.83
CA ILE A 153 -10.41 10.77 -14.88
C ILE A 153 -10.61 11.89 -15.92
N GLU A 154 -11.14 11.58 -17.11
CA GLU A 154 -11.36 12.60 -18.13
C GLU A 154 -12.43 13.61 -17.70
N VAL A 155 -13.50 13.16 -17.02
CA VAL A 155 -14.51 14.05 -16.46
C VAL A 155 -13.93 14.92 -15.34
N GLU A 156 -13.09 14.36 -14.48
CA GLU A 156 -12.41 15.10 -13.41
C GLU A 156 -11.46 16.16 -13.95
N LYS A 157 -10.68 15.84 -14.99
CA LYS A 157 -9.79 16.78 -15.66
C LYS A 157 -10.54 17.97 -16.28
N GLU A 158 -11.68 17.72 -16.90
CA GLU A 158 -12.51 18.80 -17.47
C GLU A 158 -12.98 19.79 -16.40
N HIS A 159 -13.10 19.36 -15.14
CA HIS A 159 -13.54 20.17 -14.01
C HIS A 159 -12.40 20.62 -13.09
N GLY A 160 -11.14 20.32 -13.43
CA GLY A 160 -9.94 20.76 -12.72
C GLY A 160 -9.65 20.03 -11.40
N PHE A 161 -10.21 18.82 -11.18
CA PHE A 161 -9.98 18.04 -9.97
C PHE A 161 -8.84 17.02 -10.09
N ALA A 162 -8.65 16.39 -11.26
CA ALA A 162 -7.54 15.48 -11.48
C ALA A 162 -6.44 16.16 -12.32
N ASN A 163 -5.24 16.25 -11.79
CA ASN A 163 -4.10 16.82 -12.49
C ASN A 163 -3.30 15.77 -13.25
N ASP A 164 -3.33 14.48 -12.81
CA ASP A 164 -2.45 13.43 -13.31
C ASP A 164 -3.02 12.04 -13.03
N LYS A 165 -2.44 11.01 -13.66
CA LYS A 165 -2.78 9.60 -13.40
C LYS A 165 -2.47 9.12 -11.98
N ASN A 166 -1.69 9.88 -11.24
CA ASN A 166 -1.23 9.52 -9.90
C ASN A 166 -2.12 10.07 -8.78
N ASP A 167 -3.08 10.92 -9.09
CA ASP A 167 -3.96 11.54 -8.09
C ASP A 167 -5.20 10.68 -7.74
N MET A 168 -5.32 9.49 -8.38
CA MET A 168 -6.37 8.51 -8.10
C MET A 168 -5.82 7.27 -7.38
N LEU A 169 -5.52 7.40 -6.10
CA LEU A 169 -5.34 6.24 -5.20
C LEU A 169 -5.97 6.54 -3.87
#